data_7fb03aefc5149702218c47fd9e260bd8
#
_entry.id   7fb03aefc5149702218c47fd9e260bd8
#
_cell.length_a   1.000
_cell.length_b   1.000
_cell.length_c   1.000
_cell.angle_alpha   90.00
_cell.angle_beta   90.00
_cell.angle_gamma   90.00
#
_symmetry.space_group_name_H-M   'P 1'
#
loop_
_entity.id
_entity.type
_entity.pdbx_description
1 polymer ?
#
loop_
_entity_poly.entity_id
_entity_poly.type
_entity_poly.pdbx_seq_one_letter_code
_entity_poly.pdbx_strand_id
1 'polypeptide(L)'
;MADEKVKRINRELVYKGSILDIYKDTMQIPNGNIEEWDYVEHRKGAAAVLPVLSDGRIVMVRQYRNALERETIEIPAGCRDSVDEDTKITAARELEEETGYTSDDISFLLSLRTTVAFCNEFVDVYLARNLSNGKQHLDQAEDINVEIYTVEELCDLIYQGRIQDSKTVSAILAYSNKYCR
;
A
#
# COMPACT_ATOMS: atom_id res chain seq x y z
N MET A 1 -18.26 -14.81 33.30
CA MET A 1 -18.32 -15.60 32.04
C MET A 1 -16.96 -15.39 31.40
N ALA A 2 -16.21 -16.48 31.13
CA ALA A 2 -14.94 -16.37 30.45
C ALA A 2 -15.21 -15.77 29.05
N ASP A 3 -14.39 -14.79 28.68
CA ASP A 3 -14.41 -14.11 27.38
C ASP A 3 -14.04 -15.17 26.33
N GLU A 4 -15.02 -15.89 25.79
CA GLU A 4 -14.83 -16.95 24.79
C GLU A 4 -14.47 -16.27 23.49
N LYS A 5 -13.15 -16.09 23.26
CA LYS A 5 -12.57 -15.50 22.05
C LYS A 5 -12.47 -16.57 20.96
N VAL A 6 -12.56 -16.14 19.71
CA VAL A 6 -12.19 -16.95 18.55
C VAL A 6 -10.74 -17.42 18.73
N LYS A 7 -10.48 -18.72 18.56
CA LYS A 7 -9.16 -19.33 18.70
C LYS A 7 -8.77 -20.07 17.42
N ARG A 8 -7.57 -19.81 16.94
CA ARG A 8 -6.96 -20.68 15.93
C ARG A 8 -6.40 -21.93 16.64
N ILE A 9 -6.89 -23.10 16.25
CA ILE A 9 -6.47 -24.39 16.80
C ILE A 9 -5.48 -25.13 15.90
N ASN A 10 -5.48 -24.82 14.59
CA ASN A 10 -4.48 -25.32 13.65
C ASN A 10 -4.23 -24.32 12.52
N ARG A 11 -3.06 -24.38 11.89
CA ARG A 11 -2.70 -23.67 10.66
C ARG A 11 -1.93 -24.60 9.74
N GLU A 12 -2.37 -24.74 8.51
CA GLU A 12 -1.75 -25.53 7.48
C GLU A 12 -1.32 -24.63 6.32
N LEU A 13 -0.06 -24.75 5.87
CA LEU A 13 0.42 -24.07 4.68
C LEU A 13 -0.13 -24.79 3.44
N VAL A 14 -0.95 -24.10 2.66
CA VAL A 14 -1.56 -24.65 1.42
C VAL A 14 -0.73 -24.31 0.19
N TYR A 15 -0.20 -23.07 0.14
CA TYR A 15 0.60 -22.61 -1.00
C TYR A 15 1.70 -21.66 -0.53
N LYS A 16 2.93 -21.89 -1.01
CA LYS A 16 4.07 -21.01 -0.80
C LYS A 16 4.38 -20.24 -2.08
N GLY A 17 4.09 -18.95 -2.09
CA GLY A 17 4.36 -18.06 -3.20
C GLY A 17 5.71 -17.35 -3.12
N SER A 18 5.97 -16.41 -4.04
CA SER A 18 7.17 -15.58 -4.05
C SER A 18 7.13 -14.49 -2.96
N ILE A 19 6.02 -13.76 -2.84
CA ILE A 19 5.85 -12.65 -1.90
C ILE A 19 4.85 -12.94 -0.79
N LEU A 20 3.94 -13.91 -0.98
CA LEU A 20 2.90 -14.27 -0.04
C LEU A 20 2.81 -15.80 0.14
N ASP A 21 2.25 -16.21 1.27
CA ASP A 21 1.91 -17.60 1.58
C ASP A 21 0.41 -17.69 1.87
N ILE A 22 -0.22 -18.81 1.45
CA ILE A 22 -1.64 -19.06 1.71
C ILE A 22 -1.75 -20.21 2.71
N TYR A 23 -2.52 -19.98 3.75
CA TYR A 23 -2.78 -20.92 4.81
C TYR A 23 -4.26 -21.22 4.93
N LYS A 24 -4.57 -22.40 5.42
CA LYS A 24 -5.86 -22.81 5.93
C LYS A 24 -5.80 -22.85 7.45
N ASP A 25 -6.57 -22.01 8.10
CA ASP A 25 -6.69 -21.95 9.56
C ASP A 25 -7.93 -22.72 10.02
N THR A 26 -7.76 -23.64 10.96
CA THR A 26 -8.88 -24.26 11.67
C THR A 26 -9.16 -23.41 12.90
N MET A 27 -10.37 -22.86 12.96
CA MET A 27 -10.80 -21.90 13.98
C MET A 27 -11.89 -22.49 14.87
N GLN A 28 -11.75 -22.33 16.17
CA GLN A 28 -12.85 -22.56 17.12
C GLN A 28 -13.51 -21.20 17.43
N ILE A 29 -14.81 -21.11 17.13
CA ILE A 29 -15.61 -19.92 17.44
C ILE A 29 -16.30 -20.06 18.81
N PRO A 30 -16.78 -18.96 19.44
CA PRO A 30 -17.28 -18.98 20.82
C PRO A 30 -18.44 -19.94 21.10
N ASN A 31 -19.24 -20.27 20.09
CA ASN A 31 -20.32 -21.24 20.23
C ASN A 31 -19.86 -22.72 20.20
N GLY A 32 -18.53 -22.94 20.11
CA GLY A 32 -17.93 -24.29 20.06
C GLY A 32 -17.79 -24.88 18.65
N ASN A 33 -18.35 -24.26 17.61
CA ASN A 33 -18.18 -24.72 16.24
C ASN A 33 -16.75 -24.60 15.76
N ILE A 34 -16.40 -25.48 14.83
CA ILE A 34 -15.10 -25.47 14.15
C ILE A 34 -15.34 -25.05 12.70
N GLU A 35 -14.57 -24.07 12.26
CA GLU A 35 -14.65 -23.48 10.92
C GLU A 35 -13.28 -23.45 10.26
N GLU A 36 -13.23 -23.55 8.94
CA GLU A 36 -12.00 -23.38 8.15
C GLU A 36 -11.99 -21.99 7.53
N TRP A 37 -10.92 -21.22 7.80
CA TRP A 37 -10.72 -19.88 7.26
C TRP A 37 -9.46 -19.81 6.43
N ASP A 38 -9.51 -19.09 5.32
CA ASP A 38 -8.34 -18.77 4.52
C ASP A 38 -7.55 -17.62 5.18
N TYR A 39 -6.23 -17.74 5.15
CA TYR A 39 -5.33 -16.69 5.58
C TYR A 39 -4.19 -16.49 4.57
N VAL A 40 -4.01 -15.25 4.15
CA VAL A 40 -2.91 -14.83 3.27
C VAL A 40 -1.87 -14.09 4.11
N GLU A 41 -0.66 -14.62 4.14
CA GLU A 41 0.46 -13.98 4.79
C GLU A 41 1.29 -13.20 3.77
N HIS A 42 1.24 -11.87 3.85
CA HIS A 42 2.23 -11.01 3.22
C HIS A 42 3.45 -10.91 4.14
N ARG A 43 4.62 -11.37 3.65
CA ARG A 43 5.77 -11.64 4.54
C ARG A 43 6.41 -10.40 5.12
N LYS A 44 6.42 -9.28 4.40
CA LYS A 44 7.23 -8.11 4.77
C LYS A 44 6.42 -6.85 5.06
N GLY A 45 5.21 -6.71 4.53
CA GLY A 45 4.50 -5.45 4.49
C GLY A 45 5.09 -4.50 3.45
N ALA A 46 4.52 -3.31 3.34
CA ALA A 46 4.89 -2.34 2.32
C ALA A 46 4.87 -0.90 2.86
N ALA A 47 5.46 0.00 2.10
CA ALA A 47 5.31 1.43 2.28
C ALA A 47 4.89 2.11 0.99
N ALA A 48 4.22 3.23 1.13
CA ALA A 48 3.83 4.10 0.03
C ALA A 48 4.14 5.55 0.37
N VAL A 49 4.28 6.38 -0.63
CA VAL A 49 4.54 7.79 -0.44
C VAL A 49 3.62 8.64 -1.31
N LEU A 50 3.11 9.74 -0.76
CA LEU A 50 2.37 10.78 -1.46
C LEU A 50 3.31 11.96 -1.71
N PRO A 51 3.90 12.09 -2.90
CA PRO A 51 4.86 13.15 -3.18
C PRO A 51 4.14 14.42 -3.62
N VAL A 52 4.36 15.51 -2.91
CA VAL A 52 3.71 16.80 -3.14
C VAL A 52 4.74 17.82 -3.65
N LEU A 53 4.51 18.33 -4.85
CA LEU A 53 5.30 19.40 -5.46
C LEU A 53 5.10 20.73 -4.73
N SER A 54 6.00 21.70 -4.96
CA SER A 54 5.93 23.03 -4.34
C SER A 54 4.67 23.84 -4.72
N ASP A 55 4.04 23.50 -5.84
CA ASP A 55 2.79 24.11 -6.30
C ASP A 55 1.53 23.36 -5.82
N GLY A 56 1.70 22.31 -5.01
CA GLY A 56 0.61 21.53 -4.42
C GLY A 56 0.12 20.37 -5.28
N ARG A 57 0.65 20.20 -6.50
CA ARG A 57 0.32 19.02 -7.33
C ARG A 57 0.98 17.77 -6.78
N ILE A 58 0.40 16.62 -7.11
CA ILE A 58 0.81 15.31 -6.64
C ILE A 58 1.50 14.55 -7.78
N VAL A 59 2.63 13.92 -7.47
CA VAL A 59 3.31 13.01 -8.40
C VAL A 59 2.71 11.62 -8.22
N MET A 60 2.24 11.07 -9.33
CA MET A 60 1.60 9.76 -9.41
C MET A 60 2.39 8.86 -10.34
N VAL A 61 2.16 7.56 -10.24
CA VAL A 61 2.72 6.56 -11.14
C VAL A 61 1.60 5.83 -11.86
N ARG A 62 1.82 5.52 -13.14
CA ARG A 62 0.96 4.65 -13.94
C ARG A 62 1.71 3.37 -14.22
N GLN A 63 1.10 2.22 -13.87
CA GLN A 63 1.69 0.91 -14.06
C GLN A 63 0.64 -0.15 -14.32
N TYR A 64 1.05 -1.25 -14.99
CA TYR A 64 0.18 -2.40 -15.23
C TYR A 64 0.02 -3.26 -13.97
N ARG A 65 -1.21 -3.64 -13.65
CA ARG A 65 -1.54 -4.55 -12.54
C ARG A 65 -2.19 -5.83 -13.07
N ASN A 66 -1.46 -6.92 -12.98
CA ASN A 66 -1.91 -8.23 -13.48
C ASN A 66 -3.25 -8.67 -12.84
N ALA A 67 -3.47 -8.38 -11.57
CA ALA A 67 -4.72 -8.73 -10.88
C ALA A 67 -5.97 -8.04 -11.46
N LEU A 68 -5.78 -6.91 -12.14
CA LEU A 68 -6.85 -6.13 -12.79
C LEU A 68 -6.79 -6.17 -14.32
N GLU A 69 -5.74 -6.77 -14.90
CA GLU A 69 -5.46 -6.85 -16.33
C GLU A 69 -5.49 -5.48 -17.02
N ARG A 70 -5.07 -4.42 -16.31
CA ARG A 70 -5.05 -3.05 -16.84
C ARG A 70 -4.02 -2.17 -16.11
N GLU A 71 -3.75 -1.01 -16.69
CA GLU A 71 -3.01 0.04 -16.01
C GLU A 71 -3.85 0.70 -14.91
N THR A 72 -3.17 1.12 -13.85
CA THR A 72 -3.72 1.86 -12.72
C THR A 72 -2.90 3.11 -12.45
N ILE A 73 -3.54 4.13 -11.89
CA ILE A 73 -2.89 5.33 -11.39
C ILE A 73 -2.77 5.17 -9.88
N GLU A 74 -1.54 5.21 -9.36
CA GLU A 74 -1.25 4.93 -7.96
C GLU A 74 -0.26 5.95 -7.39
N ILE A 75 -0.17 6.03 -6.07
CA ILE A 75 0.98 6.65 -5.41
C ILE A 75 2.16 5.67 -5.44
N PRO A 76 3.42 6.13 -5.53
CA PRO A 76 4.61 5.27 -5.48
C PRO A 76 4.61 4.39 -4.24
N ALA A 77 4.92 3.10 -4.41
CA ALA A 77 4.84 2.13 -3.33
C ALA A 77 5.52 0.80 -3.64
N GLY A 78 6.19 0.21 -2.65
CA GLY A 78 6.73 -1.12 -2.77
C GLY A 78 6.91 -1.84 -1.44
N CYS A 79 7.37 -3.09 -1.54
CA CYS A 79 7.64 -3.94 -0.39
C CYS A 79 8.92 -3.53 0.34
N ARG A 80 8.95 -3.75 1.64
CA ARG A 80 10.20 -3.67 2.40
C ARG A 80 11.19 -4.75 1.94
N ASP A 81 12.48 -4.45 1.95
CA ASP A 81 13.53 -5.43 1.63
C ASP A 81 13.65 -6.52 2.71
N SER A 82 13.40 -6.16 3.95
CA SER A 82 13.36 -7.07 5.09
C SER A 82 12.23 -6.72 6.07
N VAL A 83 11.92 -7.66 6.98
CA VAL A 83 10.93 -7.42 8.05
C VAL A 83 11.37 -6.37 9.07
N ASP A 84 12.65 -6.09 9.15
CA ASP A 84 13.24 -5.12 10.07
C ASP A 84 13.49 -3.74 9.43
N GLU A 85 13.26 -3.60 8.11
CA GLU A 85 13.40 -2.32 7.44
C GLU A 85 12.35 -1.32 7.93
N ASP A 86 12.78 -0.10 8.28
CA ASP A 86 11.85 0.99 8.60
C ASP A 86 11.07 1.37 7.34
N THR A 87 9.75 1.39 7.44
CA THR A 87 8.85 1.74 6.33
C THR A 87 9.10 3.14 5.76
N LYS A 88 9.67 4.06 6.54
CA LYS A 88 10.10 5.37 6.04
C LYS A 88 11.27 5.25 5.06
N ILE A 89 12.19 4.32 5.29
CA ILE A 89 13.32 4.05 4.38
C ILE A 89 12.77 3.47 3.08
N THR A 90 11.88 2.48 3.16
CA THR A 90 11.19 1.93 1.99
C THR A 90 10.48 3.04 1.20
N ALA A 91 9.70 3.90 1.86
CA ALA A 91 8.98 4.99 1.19
C ALA A 91 9.91 5.99 0.49
N ALA A 92 11.07 6.30 1.07
CA ALA A 92 12.08 7.17 0.45
C ALA A 92 12.72 6.51 -0.77
N ARG A 93 13.03 5.22 -0.68
CA ARG A 93 13.59 4.42 -1.78
C ARG A 93 12.61 4.34 -2.95
N GLU A 94 11.35 3.96 -2.69
CA GLU A 94 10.30 3.87 -3.72
C GLU A 94 9.99 5.22 -4.40
N LEU A 95 10.06 6.32 -3.63
CA LEU A 95 9.95 7.66 -4.21
C LEU A 95 11.01 7.89 -5.29
N GLU A 96 12.26 7.57 -5.00
CA GLU A 96 13.35 7.77 -5.95
C GLU A 96 13.29 6.76 -7.11
N GLU A 97 13.13 5.48 -6.82
CA GLU A 97 13.12 4.41 -7.81
C GLU A 97 12.01 4.59 -8.84
N GLU A 98 10.77 4.79 -8.39
CA GLU A 98 9.62 4.87 -9.29
C GLU A 98 9.43 6.25 -9.94
N THR A 99 9.85 7.33 -9.29
CA THR A 99 9.55 8.69 -9.79
C THR A 99 10.77 9.52 -10.16
N GLY A 100 11.94 9.17 -9.66
CA GLY A 100 13.14 9.99 -9.79
C GLY A 100 13.15 11.22 -8.88
N TYR A 101 12.19 11.39 -7.98
CA TYR A 101 12.21 12.45 -6.98
C TYR A 101 12.80 11.94 -5.66
N THR A 102 13.50 12.83 -4.95
CA THR A 102 13.97 12.61 -3.58
C THR A 102 13.45 13.67 -2.64
N SER A 103 13.41 13.39 -1.33
CA SER A 103 13.00 14.35 -0.31
C SER A 103 13.64 14.06 1.05
N ASP A 104 14.05 15.11 1.75
CA ASP A 104 14.45 15.07 3.16
C ASP A 104 13.26 15.34 4.11
N ASP A 105 12.11 15.77 3.58
CA ASP A 105 10.88 16.07 4.33
C ASP A 105 9.85 14.96 4.11
N ILE A 106 10.11 13.79 4.69
CA ILE A 106 9.21 12.64 4.64
C ILE A 106 8.62 12.42 6.03
N SER A 107 7.28 12.50 6.13
CA SER A 107 6.52 12.39 7.37
C SER A 107 5.41 11.35 7.25
N PHE A 108 5.17 10.60 8.34
CA PHE A 108 4.09 9.60 8.39
C PHE A 108 2.72 10.26 8.23
N LEU A 109 1.89 9.68 7.37
CA LEU A 109 0.52 10.15 7.11
C LEU A 109 -0.51 9.22 7.77
N LEU A 110 -0.51 7.94 7.44
CA LEU A 110 -1.42 6.93 7.97
C LEU A 110 -0.90 5.51 7.72
N SER A 111 -1.48 4.52 8.40
CA SER A 111 -1.24 3.09 8.17
C SER A 111 -2.53 2.40 7.73
N LEU A 112 -2.42 1.49 6.79
CA LEU A 112 -3.53 0.75 6.23
C LEU A 112 -3.36 -0.75 6.46
N ARG A 113 -4.48 -1.44 6.61
CA ARG A 113 -4.59 -2.88 6.39
C ARG A 113 -5.39 -3.09 5.11
N THR A 114 -4.77 -3.68 4.11
CA THR A 114 -5.34 -3.75 2.76
C THR A 114 -6.59 -4.61 2.71
N THR A 115 -6.62 -5.73 3.45
CA THR A 115 -7.74 -6.67 3.44
C THR A 115 -7.84 -7.40 4.78
N VAL A 116 -8.44 -6.77 5.79
CA VAL A 116 -8.52 -7.29 7.17
C VAL A 116 -9.24 -8.62 7.31
N ALA A 117 -10.01 -9.03 6.31
CA ALA A 117 -10.81 -10.27 6.38
C ALA A 117 -9.95 -11.53 6.33
N PHE A 118 -8.86 -11.52 5.55
CA PHE A 118 -8.04 -12.72 5.33
C PHE A 118 -6.54 -12.46 5.09
N CYS A 119 -6.09 -11.22 5.06
CA CYS A 119 -4.69 -10.88 4.79
C CYS A 119 -4.11 -10.02 5.91
N ASN A 120 -2.84 -10.29 6.27
CA ASN A 120 -2.11 -9.51 7.26
C ASN A 120 -1.38 -8.30 6.68
N GLU A 121 -1.42 -8.10 5.37
CA GLU A 121 -0.69 -7.01 4.73
C GLU A 121 -1.02 -5.65 5.37
N PHE A 122 0.02 -4.88 5.56
CA PHE A 122 -0.09 -3.47 5.92
C PHE A 122 0.70 -2.62 4.94
N VAL A 123 0.27 -1.37 4.79
CA VAL A 123 0.97 -0.34 4.04
C VAL A 123 1.04 0.91 4.90
N ASP A 124 2.25 1.32 5.24
CA ASP A 124 2.49 2.61 5.87
C ASP A 124 2.65 3.67 4.79
N VAL A 125 1.83 4.71 4.87
CA VAL A 125 1.81 5.81 3.89
C VAL A 125 2.50 7.03 4.47
N TYR A 126 3.41 7.58 3.70
CA TYR A 126 4.16 8.79 4.02
C TYR A 126 3.79 9.94 3.09
N LEU A 127 3.98 11.16 3.57
CA LEU A 127 3.90 12.38 2.80
C LEU A 127 5.30 12.89 2.55
N ALA A 128 5.69 13.11 1.30
CA ALA A 128 6.95 13.72 0.92
C ALA A 128 6.71 15.13 0.36
N ARG A 129 7.46 16.10 0.86
CA ARG A 129 7.46 17.50 0.42
C ARG A 129 8.88 17.93 0.07
N ASN A 130 9.05 19.17 -0.39
CA ASN A 130 10.36 19.72 -0.75
C ASN A 130 11.13 18.79 -1.68
N LEU A 131 10.41 18.31 -2.72
CA LEU A 131 10.97 17.34 -3.67
C LEU A 131 12.14 17.92 -4.44
N SER A 132 13.19 17.14 -4.58
CA SER A 132 14.35 17.41 -5.43
C SER A 132 14.38 16.46 -6.61
N ASN A 133 14.84 16.92 -7.77
CA ASN A 133 14.99 16.06 -8.94
C ASN A 133 16.16 15.09 -8.75
N GLY A 134 15.91 13.82 -8.94
CA GLY A 134 16.88 12.75 -9.03
C GLY A 134 16.76 12.03 -10.38
N LYS A 135 16.95 10.73 -10.38
CA LYS A 135 16.83 9.89 -11.56
C LYS A 135 16.03 8.64 -11.22
N GLN A 136 15.04 8.34 -12.04
CA GLN A 136 14.24 7.11 -11.95
C GLN A 136 15.12 5.87 -12.16
N HIS A 137 14.94 4.83 -11.36
CA HIS A 137 15.71 3.58 -11.37
C HIS A 137 14.78 2.38 -11.20
N LEU A 138 14.00 2.10 -12.25
CA LEU A 138 13.04 0.99 -12.24
C LEU A 138 13.73 -0.37 -12.20
N ASP A 139 13.10 -1.31 -11.55
CA ASP A 139 13.45 -2.72 -11.62
C ASP A 139 13.24 -3.27 -13.05
N GLN A 140 13.97 -4.34 -13.41
CA GLN A 140 13.92 -4.91 -14.77
C GLN A 140 12.52 -5.35 -15.24
N ALA A 141 11.62 -5.62 -14.31
CA ALA A 141 10.25 -6.06 -14.57
C ALA A 141 9.22 -4.93 -14.47
N GLU A 142 9.65 -3.70 -14.23
CA GLU A 142 8.77 -2.55 -14.07
C GLU A 142 8.70 -1.70 -15.32
N ASP A 143 7.48 -1.30 -15.64
CA ASP A 143 7.17 -0.30 -16.69
C ASP A 143 6.25 0.74 -16.04
N ILE A 144 6.87 1.81 -15.54
CA ILE A 144 6.21 2.85 -14.73
C ILE A 144 6.37 4.20 -15.41
N ASN A 145 5.25 4.87 -15.64
CA ASN A 145 5.18 6.22 -16.15
C ASN A 145 4.81 7.20 -15.03
N VAL A 146 5.54 8.31 -14.94
CA VAL A 146 5.27 9.36 -13.97
C VAL A 146 4.26 10.34 -14.55
N GLU A 147 3.21 10.65 -13.76
CA GLU A 147 2.16 11.60 -14.09
C GLU A 147 1.96 12.60 -12.95
N ILE A 148 1.51 13.81 -13.26
CA ILE A 148 1.32 14.87 -12.26
C ILE A 148 -0.11 15.36 -12.34
N TYR A 149 -0.78 15.43 -11.18
CA TYR A 149 -2.17 15.81 -11.05
C TYR A 149 -2.37 16.84 -9.95
N THR A 150 -3.41 17.64 -10.05
CA THR A 150 -3.94 18.40 -8.92
C THR A 150 -4.70 17.46 -7.97
N VAL A 151 -4.85 17.88 -6.71
CA VAL A 151 -5.65 17.12 -5.74
C VAL A 151 -7.11 17.01 -6.19
N GLU A 152 -7.65 18.06 -6.80
CA GLU A 152 -9.02 18.10 -7.32
C GLU A 152 -9.22 17.05 -8.43
N GLU A 153 -8.33 16.99 -9.42
CA GLU A 153 -8.37 15.99 -10.49
C GLU A 153 -8.30 14.56 -9.93
N LEU A 154 -7.44 14.33 -8.93
CA LEU A 154 -7.34 13.01 -8.31
C LEU A 154 -8.61 12.62 -7.54
N CYS A 155 -9.22 13.56 -6.81
CA CYS A 155 -10.50 13.34 -6.15
C CYS A 155 -11.60 13.01 -7.16
N ASP A 156 -11.66 13.71 -8.28
CA ASP A 156 -12.62 13.44 -9.35
C ASP A 156 -12.41 12.05 -9.95
N LEU A 157 -11.15 11.66 -10.21
CA LEU A 157 -10.83 10.32 -10.71
C LEU A 157 -11.23 9.21 -9.71
N ILE A 158 -11.10 9.45 -8.41
CA ILE A 158 -11.56 8.53 -7.36
C ILE A 158 -13.09 8.39 -7.42
N TYR A 159 -13.85 9.50 -7.41
CA TYR A 159 -15.30 9.46 -7.43
C TYR A 159 -15.89 8.94 -8.74
N GLN A 160 -15.17 9.04 -9.85
CA GLN A 160 -15.49 8.40 -11.13
C GLN A 160 -15.14 6.90 -11.16
N GLY A 161 -14.51 6.35 -10.13
CA GLY A 161 -14.06 4.94 -10.08
C GLY A 161 -12.87 4.63 -11.00
N ARG A 162 -12.13 5.65 -11.43
CA ARG A 162 -10.93 5.48 -12.26
C ARG A 162 -9.68 5.21 -11.43
N ILE A 163 -9.62 5.72 -10.20
CA ILE A 163 -8.64 5.36 -9.18
C ILE A 163 -9.38 4.53 -8.13
N GLN A 164 -8.96 3.27 -7.96
CA GLN A 164 -9.61 2.29 -7.08
C GLN A 164 -8.65 1.63 -6.10
N ASP A 165 -7.35 1.84 -6.27
CA ASP A 165 -6.33 1.30 -5.37
C ASP A 165 -6.48 1.87 -3.97
N SER A 166 -6.62 1.00 -2.96
CA SER A 166 -7.00 1.39 -1.60
C SER A 166 -6.00 2.33 -0.93
N LYS A 167 -4.69 2.09 -1.10
CA LYS A 167 -3.64 2.94 -0.53
C LYS A 167 -3.67 4.34 -1.16
N THR A 168 -3.84 4.40 -2.47
CA THR A 168 -3.90 5.65 -3.25
C THR A 168 -5.12 6.48 -2.88
N VAL A 169 -6.32 5.87 -2.88
CA VAL A 169 -7.57 6.52 -2.47
C VAL A 169 -7.46 7.07 -1.05
N SER A 170 -6.99 6.26 -0.12
CA SER A 170 -6.87 6.65 1.29
C SER A 170 -5.87 7.79 1.48
N ALA A 171 -4.72 7.74 0.82
CA ALA A 171 -3.68 8.77 0.91
C ALA A 171 -4.18 10.12 0.37
N ILE A 172 -4.78 10.13 -0.83
CA ILE A 172 -5.28 11.35 -1.47
C ILE A 172 -6.39 11.98 -0.64
N LEU A 173 -7.39 11.22 -0.22
CA LEU A 173 -8.51 11.73 0.56
C LEU A 173 -8.07 12.20 1.95
N ALA A 174 -7.14 11.50 2.61
CA ALA A 174 -6.57 11.93 3.89
C ALA A 174 -5.79 13.24 3.74
N TYR A 175 -4.98 13.36 2.68
CA TYR A 175 -4.24 14.58 2.38
C TYR A 175 -5.17 15.75 2.08
N SER A 176 -6.12 15.56 1.17
CA SER A 176 -7.12 16.56 0.81
C SER A 176 -7.88 17.08 2.04
N ASN A 177 -8.36 16.16 2.89
CA ASN A 177 -9.10 16.52 4.11
C ASN A 177 -8.24 17.27 5.15
N LYS A 178 -6.96 16.96 5.25
CA LYS A 178 -6.08 17.51 6.28
C LYS A 178 -5.40 18.82 5.87
N TYR A 179 -5.07 18.97 4.58
CA TYR A 179 -4.18 20.03 4.12
C TYR A 179 -4.78 20.96 3.04
N CYS A 180 -5.92 20.59 2.42
CA CYS A 180 -6.55 21.38 1.34
C CYS A 180 -7.89 22.03 1.74
N ARG A 181 -8.09 22.28 3.03
CA ARG A 181 -9.30 22.98 3.56
C ARG A 181 -9.11 24.47 3.54
#